data_46dd2bae12baf741e51d1217eeb54a68
#
_entry.id   46dd2bae12baf741e51d1217eeb54a68
#
_cell.length_a   1.000
_cell.length_b   1.000
_cell.length_c   1.000
_cell.angle_alpha   90.00
_cell.angle_beta   90.00
_cell.angle_gamma   90.00
#
_symmetry.space_group_name_H-M   'P 1'
#
loop_
_entity.id
_entity.type
_entity.pdbx_description
1 polymer ?
#
loop_
_entity_poly.entity_id
_entity_poly.type
_entity_poly.pdbx_seq_one_letter_code
_entity_poly.pdbx_strand_id
1 'polypeptide(L)'
;VSIVVTTTLHDLEAAAGKALTAGGTLVPMSDVIRWATHAHHYLAIFDKGRSLALYHTKRLASPAQRIMLYAKDRGCTKPGCDAPAYHSQVHHVTGWTTTRRTDIDDLTLACGPDNRLAEHGWTTRTNARGETEWIPPPHLDRGQPRTNTYHHPERLLEDADDDEPG
;
A
#
# COMPACT_ATOMS: atom_id res chain seq x y z
N VAL A 1 18.99 9.61 0.60
CA VAL A 1 17.87 9.18 -0.28
C VAL A 1 17.55 7.74 0.05
N SER A 2 16.28 7.43 0.29
CA SER A 2 15.82 6.04 0.49
C SER A 2 15.14 5.58 -0.78
N ILE A 3 15.47 4.37 -1.24
CA ILE A 3 14.82 3.72 -2.38
C ILE A 3 14.04 2.53 -1.82
N VAL A 4 12.74 2.48 -2.09
CA VAL A 4 11.89 1.35 -1.73
C VAL A 4 11.62 0.54 -2.99
N VAL A 5 11.90 -0.74 -2.95
CA VAL A 5 11.61 -1.69 -4.03
C VAL A 5 10.81 -2.87 -3.48
N THR A 6 9.85 -3.33 -4.26
CA THR A 6 9.05 -4.52 -3.95
C THR A 6 9.37 -5.60 -4.98
N THR A 7 9.67 -6.80 -4.51
CA THR A 7 9.95 -7.96 -5.35
C THR A 7 9.49 -9.24 -4.65
N THR A 8 9.48 -10.35 -5.36
CA THR A 8 9.22 -11.66 -4.75
C THR A 8 10.50 -12.20 -4.10
N LEU A 9 10.34 -13.05 -3.09
CA LEU A 9 11.50 -13.75 -2.48
C LEU A 9 12.21 -14.60 -3.52
N HIS A 10 11.47 -15.25 -4.40
CA HIS A 10 12.00 -16.08 -5.48
C HIS A 10 12.90 -15.27 -6.43
N ASP A 11 12.47 -14.09 -6.89
CA ASP A 11 13.28 -13.26 -7.78
C ASP A 11 14.52 -12.71 -7.08
N LEU A 12 14.40 -12.39 -5.78
CA LEU A 12 15.55 -11.94 -4.98
C LEU A 12 16.60 -13.04 -4.80
N GLU A 13 16.17 -14.28 -4.47
CA GLU A 13 17.06 -15.43 -4.32
C GLU A 13 17.71 -15.83 -5.64
N ALA A 14 16.96 -15.77 -6.74
CA ALA A 14 17.47 -16.04 -8.09
C ALA A 14 18.36 -14.91 -8.65
N ALA A 15 18.42 -13.75 -7.97
CA ALA A 15 19.08 -12.54 -8.46
C ALA A 15 18.63 -12.14 -9.88
N ALA A 16 17.37 -12.44 -10.23
CA ALA A 16 16.81 -12.29 -11.58
C ALA A 16 15.42 -11.64 -11.51
N GLY A 17 14.84 -11.32 -12.69
CA GLY A 17 13.53 -10.69 -12.78
C GLY A 17 13.56 -9.17 -12.60
N LYS A 18 12.42 -8.63 -12.16
CA LYS A 18 12.21 -7.18 -12.01
C LYS A 18 11.62 -6.87 -10.63
N ALA A 19 12.00 -5.72 -10.09
CA ALA A 19 11.41 -5.15 -8.88
C ALA A 19 10.63 -3.88 -9.21
N LEU A 20 9.58 -3.60 -8.45
CA LEU A 20 8.77 -2.40 -8.58
C LEU A 20 9.26 -1.36 -7.55
N THR A 21 9.62 -0.17 -8.03
CA THR A 21 9.94 0.95 -7.12
C THR A 21 8.66 1.57 -6.56
N ALA A 22 8.75 2.23 -5.41
CA ALA A 22 7.63 2.99 -4.85
C ALA A 22 7.21 4.20 -5.73
N GLY A 23 7.98 4.53 -6.75
CA GLY A 23 7.63 5.48 -7.81
C GLY A 23 6.85 4.87 -8.97
N GLY A 24 6.55 3.56 -8.92
CA GLY A 24 5.81 2.86 -9.99
C GLY A 24 6.66 2.39 -11.17
N THR A 25 8.00 2.45 -11.08
CA THR A 25 8.90 2.06 -12.16
C THR A 25 9.42 0.64 -11.94
N LEU A 26 9.34 -0.20 -12.97
CA LEU A 26 9.98 -1.51 -12.98
C LEU A 26 11.48 -1.37 -13.26
N VAL A 27 12.30 -1.98 -12.42
CA VAL A 27 13.76 -1.98 -12.53
C VAL A 27 14.28 -3.42 -12.54
N PRO A 28 15.37 -3.71 -13.30
CA PRO A 28 16.01 -5.02 -13.28
C PRO A 28 16.55 -5.36 -11.87
N MET A 29 16.50 -6.63 -11.48
CA MET A 29 17.06 -7.08 -10.20
C MET A 29 18.56 -6.79 -10.07
N SER A 30 19.31 -6.83 -11.15
CA SER A 30 20.73 -6.45 -11.19
C SER A 30 20.98 -5.01 -10.71
N ASP A 31 20.08 -4.08 -11.03
CA ASP A 31 20.18 -2.69 -10.56
C ASP A 31 19.87 -2.59 -9.07
N VAL A 32 18.85 -3.32 -8.60
CA VAL A 32 18.50 -3.39 -7.17
C VAL A 32 19.68 -3.91 -6.35
N ILE A 33 20.30 -5.01 -6.77
CA ILE A 33 21.48 -5.60 -6.11
C ILE A 33 22.66 -4.60 -6.12
N ARG A 34 22.90 -3.93 -7.24
CA ARG A 34 23.95 -2.92 -7.33
C ARG A 34 23.72 -1.74 -6.38
N TRP A 35 22.49 -1.25 -6.26
CA TRP A 35 22.16 -0.19 -5.31
C TRP A 35 22.27 -0.65 -3.86
N ALA A 36 21.91 -1.90 -3.59
CA ALA A 36 21.99 -2.49 -2.26
C ALA A 36 23.44 -2.59 -1.75
N THR A 37 24.43 -2.74 -2.61
CA THR A 37 25.85 -2.94 -2.23
C THR A 37 26.39 -1.84 -1.28
N HIS A 38 25.87 -0.63 -1.36
CA HIS A 38 26.33 0.53 -0.59
C HIS A 38 25.22 1.20 0.23
N ALA A 39 24.10 0.50 0.50
CA ALA A 39 22.94 1.05 1.18
C ALA A 39 22.72 0.42 2.56
N HIS A 40 22.08 1.15 3.47
CA HIS A 40 21.45 0.55 4.64
C HIS A 40 20.16 -0.15 4.23
N HIS A 41 20.04 -1.43 4.56
CA HIS A 41 18.91 -2.27 4.17
C HIS A 41 17.84 -2.28 5.25
N TYR A 42 16.59 -2.19 4.82
CA TYR A 42 15.41 -2.48 5.65
C TYR A 42 14.64 -3.61 4.97
N LEU A 43 14.44 -4.71 5.66
CA LEU A 43 13.62 -5.82 5.17
C LEU A 43 12.21 -5.69 5.76
N ALA A 44 11.22 -5.56 4.91
CA ALA A 44 9.82 -5.62 5.27
C ALA A 44 9.24 -6.95 4.80
N ILE A 45 8.70 -7.74 5.71
CA ILE A 45 8.09 -9.04 5.42
C ILE A 45 6.58 -8.90 5.52
N PHE A 46 5.89 -9.43 4.51
CA PHE A 46 4.43 -9.47 4.47
C PHE A 46 3.97 -10.93 4.47
N ASP A 47 2.92 -11.21 5.24
CA ASP A 47 2.19 -12.46 5.16
C ASP A 47 0.82 -12.18 4.54
N LYS A 48 0.53 -12.79 3.37
CA LYS A 48 -0.73 -12.62 2.62
C LYS A 48 -1.15 -11.14 2.47
N GLY A 49 -0.17 -10.29 2.14
CA GLY A 49 -0.38 -8.84 1.99
C GLY A 49 -0.52 -8.06 3.29
N ARG A 50 -0.45 -8.69 4.46
CA ARG A 50 -0.50 -8.05 5.78
C ARG A 50 0.91 -7.77 6.26
N SER A 51 1.19 -6.51 6.61
CA SER A 51 2.46 -6.12 7.24
C SER A 51 2.52 -6.62 8.68
N LEU A 52 3.71 -7.03 9.13
CA LEU A 52 3.93 -7.31 10.55
C LEU A 52 3.80 -6.01 11.35
N ALA A 53 3.17 -6.09 12.54
CA ALA A 53 2.76 -4.95 13.35
C ALA A 53 3.92 -4.00 13.70
N LEU A 54 3.76 -2.72 13.37
CA LEU A 54 4.60 -1.61 13.80
C LEU A 54 3.73 -0.58 14.52
N TYR A 55 3.85 -0.51 15.86
CA TYR A 55 3.08 0.42 16.70
C TYR A 55 3.80 1.74 16.89
N HIS A 56 3.06 2.84 16.89
CA HIS A 56 3.61 4.17 17.16
C HIS A 56 2.62 5.06 17.91
N THR A 57 3.09 5.74 18.94
CA THR A 57 2.25 6.59 19.81
C THR A 57 2.09 8.03 19.30
N LYS A 58 2.90 8.47 18.34
CA LYS A 58 2.79 9.80 17.73
C LYS A 58 1.78 9.78 16.59
N ARG A 59 1.08 10.91 16.38
CA ARG A 59 0.12 11.04 15.26
C ARG A 59 0.76 10.83 13.89
N LEU A 60 1.99 11.30 13.70
CA LEU A 60 2.69 11.13 12.42
C LEU A 60 3.31 9.74 12.34
N ALA A 61 3.08 9.03 11.26
CA ALA A 61 3.71 7.77 10.99
C ALA A 61 5.23 7.87 10.99
N SER A 62 5.88 6.89 11.61
CA SER A 62 7.33 6.78 11.64
C SER A 62 7.91 6.54 10.24
N PRO A 63 9.20 6.80 10.00
CA PRO A 63 9.85 6.44 8.74
C PRO A 63 9.72 4.96 8.38
N ALA A 64 9.81 4.06 9.38
CA ALA A 64 9.64 2.62 9.17
C ALA A 64 8.21 2.28 8.71
N GLN A 65 7.18 2.86 9.33
CA GLN A 65 5.78 2.67 8.89
C GLN A 65 5.56 3.20 7.48
N ARG A 66 6.17 4.33 7.10
CA ARG A 66 6.09 4.84 5.72
C ARG A 66 6.71 3.89 4.71
N ILE A 67 7.88 3.32 5.01
CA ILE A 67 8.54 2.32 4.17
C ILE A 67 7.64 1.09 3.99
N MET A 68 7.04 0.60 5.09
CA MET A 68 6.11 -0.52 5.04
C MET A 68 4.89 -0.22 4.17
N LEU A 69 4.29 0.96 4.31
CA LEU A 69 3.15 1.37 3.49
C LEU A 69 3.51 1.51 2.01
N TYR A 70 4.71 2.02 1.70
CA TYR A 70 5.19 2.11 0.32
C TYR A 70 5.30 0.73 -0.33
N ALA A 71 5.76 -0.27 0.42
CA ALA A 71 5.83 -1.65 -0.06
C ALA A 71 4.43 -2.32 -0.12
N LYS A 72 3.58 -2.08 0.89
CA LYS A 72 2.23 -2.67 0.99
C LYS A 72 1.26 -2.09 -0.03
N ASP A 73 1.10 -0.77 -0.04
CA ASP A 73 0.05 -0.10 -0.83
C ASP A 73 0.54 0.32 -2.23
N ARG A 74 1.85 0.53 -2.41
CA ARG A 74 2.53 0.95 -3.66
C ARG A 74 2.04 2.26 -4.25
N GLY A 75 0.90 2.79 -3.77
CA GLY A 75 0.28 4.04 -4.21
C GLY A 75 -0.99 4.37 -3.44
N CYS A 76 -1.72 5.35 -3.92
CA CYS A 76 -2.99 5.76 -3.34
C CYS A 76 -4.00 4.62 -3.40
N THR A 77 -4.63 4.28 -2.26
CA THR A 77 -5.56 3.15 -2.16
C THR A 77 -7.00 3.48 -2.59
N LYS A 78 -7.29 4.74 -2.93
CA LYS A 78 -8.61 5.10 -3.43
C LYS A 78 -8.84 4.53 -4.82
N PRO A 79 -9.99 3.87 -5.08
CA PRO A 79 -10.33 3.30 -6.38
C PRO A 79 -10.14 4.28 -7.54
N GLY A 80 -9.43 3.82 -8.58
CA GLY A 80 -9.18 4.58 -9.80
C GLY A 80 -8.09 5.67 -9.68
N CYS A 81 -7.37 5.75 -8.56
CA CYS A 81 -6.25 6.68 -8.40
C CYS A 81 -4.94 6.00 -8.81
N ASP A 82 -4.16 6.67 -9.66
CA ASP A 82 -2.86 6.21 -10.18
C ASP A 82 -1.66 6.83 -9.45
N ALA A 83 -1.90 7.68 -8.42
CA ALA A 83 -0.84 8.37 -7.70
C ALA A 83 0.09 7.37 -6.99
N PRO A 84 1.39 7.34 -7.30
CA PRO A 84 2.34 6.40 -6.72
C PRO A 84 2.63 6.74 -5.25
N ALA A 85 3.27 5.81 -4.53
CA ALA A 85 3.54 5.93 -3.10
C ALA A 85 4.29 7.22 -2.73
N TYR A 86 5.26 7.66 -3.54
CA TYR A 86 6.02 8.89 -3.26
C TYR A 86 5.20 10.17 -3.34
N HIS A 87 4.06 10.13 -4.03
CA HIS A 87 3.10 11.24 -4.11
C HIS A 87 1.92 11.09 -3.16
N SER A 88 1.98 10.09 -2.28
CA SER A 88 0.93 9.79 -1.32
C SER A 88 1.35 10.15 0.11
N GLN A 89 0.35 10.42 0.94
CA GLN A 89 0.47 10.70 2.36
C GLN A 89 -0.02 9.51 3.16
N VAL A 90 0.40 9.39 4.42
CA VAL A 90 -0.16 8.40 5.33
C VAL A 90 -1.52 8.89 5.82
N HIS A 91 -2.53 8.05 5.61
CA HIS A 91 -3.90 8.25 6.07
C HIS A 91 -4.23 7.24 7.18
N HIS A 92 -4.91 7.67 8.25
CA HIS A 92 -5.44 6.79 9.26
C HIS A 92 -6.80 6.27 8.80
N VAL A 93 -6.92 4.95 8.62
CA VAL A 93 -8.16 4.28 8.20
C VAL A 93 -9.28 4.56 9.19
N THR A 94 -9.00 4.38 10.49
CA THR A 94 -9.83 4.91 11.58
C THR A 94 -9.24 6.23 12.05
N GLY A 95 -10.00 7.29 11.99
CA GLY A 95 -9.48 8.64 12.29
C GLY A 95 -8.68 8.69 13.60
N TRP A 96 -7.49 9.28 13.57
CA TRP A 96 -6.58 9.37 14.73
C TRP A 96 -7.24 10.02 15.95
N THR A 97 -8.16 10.95 15.76
CA THR A 97 -8.90 11.60 16.86
C THR A 97 -9.71 10.59 17.69
N THR A 98 -10.09 9.47 17.09
CA THR A 98 -10.85 8.38 17.72
C THR A 98 -9.93 7.41 18.43
N THR A 99 -8.87 6.93 17.76
CA THR A 99 -8.02 5.85 18.27
C THR A 99 -6.86 6.35 19.12
N ARG A 100 -6.33 7.56 18.84
CA ARG A 100 -5.10 8.11 19.39
C ARG A 100 -3.88 7.20 19.17
N ARG A 101 -3.94 6.32 18.17
CA ARG A 101 -2.91 5.36 17.80
C ARG A 101 -2.51 5.53 16.35
N THR A 102 -1.28 5.13 16.06
CA THR A 102 -0.72 5.11 14.71
C THR A 102 -0.14 3.71 14.50
N ASP A 103 -1.04 2.73 14.39
CA ASP A 103 -0.69 1.33 14.20
C ASP A 103 -0.68 1.02 12.69
N ILE A 104 0.29 0.24 12.22
CA ILE A 104 0.47 -0.02 10.79
C ILE A 104 -0.77 -0.63 10.13
N ASP A 105 -1.53 -1.44 10.88
CA ASP A 105 -2.76 -2.09 10.40
C ASP A 105 -3.94 -1.11 10.22
N ASP A 106 -3.85 0.09 10.84
CA ASP A 106 -4.82 1.17 10.71
C ASP A 106 -4.31 2.32 9.82
N LEU A 107 -3.24 2.07 9.06
CA LEU A 107 -2.64 3.03 8.15
C LEU A 107 -2.76 2.59 6.70
N THR A 108 -2.93 3.57 5.82
CA THR A 108 -2.95 3.38 4.37
C THR A 108 -2.33 4.59 3.66
N LEU A 109 -2.08 4.46 2.35
CA LEU A 109 -1.63 5.57 1.52
C LEU A 109 -2.81 6.23 0.80
N ALA A 110 -2.85 7.56 0.86
CA ALA A 110 -3.76 8.38 0.08
C ALA A 110 -3.04 9.59 -0.53
N CYS A 111 -3.27 9.90 -1.78
CA CYS A 111 -2.76 11.15 -2.36
C CYS A 111 -3.38 12.38 -1.68
N GLY A 112 -2.77 13.55 -1.82
CA GLY A 112 -3.24 14.75 -1.12
C GLY A 112 -4.72 15.09 -1.37
N PRO A 113 -5.22 15.06 -2.62
CA PRO A 113 -6.64 15.24 -2.91
C PRO A 113 -7.54 14.21 -2.21
N ASP A 114 -7.21 12.92 -2.32
CA ASP A 114 -8.05 11.84 -1.77
C ASP A 114 -7.99 11.79 -0.24
N ASN A 115 -6.84 12.10 0.37
CA ASN A 115 -6.72 12.19 1.82
C ASN A 115 -7.71 13.23 2.42
N ARG A 116 -7.98 14.31 1.69
CA ARG A 116 -8.98 15.31 2.10
C ARG A 116 -10.42 14.86 1.94
N LEU A 117 -10.72 13.85 1.12
CA LEU A 117 -12.08 13.34 0.96
C LEU A 117 -12.66 12.77 2.26
N ALA A 118 -11.82 12.24 3.16
CA ALA A 118 -12.25 11.81 4.49
C ALA A 118 -12.89 12.96 5.31
N GLU A 119 -12.49 14.21 5.04
CA GLU A 119 -13.08 15.41 5.66
C GLU A 119 -14.41 15.81 4.97
N HIS A 120 -14.73 15.22 3.83
CA HIS A 120 -15.91 15.49 3.01
C HIS A 120 -16.89 14.31 2.95
N GLY A 121 -16.96 13.54 4.02
CA GLY A 121 -17.94 12.48 4.20
C GLY A 121 -17.57 11.11 3.60
N TRP A 122 -16.40 10.97 3.00
CA TRP A 122 -15.87 9.66 2.69
C TRP A 122 -15.35 8.99 3.95
N THR A 123 -15.54 7.68 4.05
CA THR A 123 -14.98 6.88 5.14
C THR A 123 -14.10 5.77 4.59
N THR A 124 -13.17 5.32 5.41
CA THR A 124 -12.28 4.21 5.07
C THR A 124 -12.42 3.10 6.10
N ARG A 125 -12.20 1.86 5.68
CA ARG A 125 -12.09 0.70 6.57
C ARG A 125 -11.16 -0.33 5.96
N THR A 126 -10.62 -1.21 6.79
CA THR A 126 -9.84 -2.37 6.35
C THR A 126 -10.77 -3.58 6.19
N ASN A 127 -10.74 -4.24 5.02
CA ASN A 127 -11.51 -5.47 4.78
C ASN A 127 -10.78 -6.71 5.34
N ALA A 128 -11.42 -7.89 5.21
CA ALA A 128 -10.86 -9.16 5.70
C ALA A 128 -9.55 -9.55 5.01
N ARG A 129 -9.29 -9.06 3.80
CA ARG A 129 -8.04 -9.27 3.04
C ARG A 129 -6.93 -8.29 3.45
N GLY A 130 -7.19 -7.35 4.36
CA GLY A 130 -6.23 -6.31 4.77
C GLY A 130 -6.15 -5.13 3.82
N GLU A 131 -7.07 -5.01 2.85
CA GLU A 131 -7.12 -3.91 1.90
C GLU A 131 -7.96 -2.76 2.43
N THR A 132 -7.61 -1.55 2.05
CA THR A 132 -8.39 -0.36 2.41
C THR A 132 -9.55 -0.18 1.44
N GLU A 133 -10.76 -0.21 1.97
CA GLU A 133 -11.97 0.16 1.27
C GLU A 133 -12.29 1.64 1.48
N TRP A 134 -12.66 2.31 0.39
CA TRP A 134 -13.14 3.70 0.38
C TRP A 134 -14.65 3.72 0.16
N ILE A 135 -15.39 4.20 1.15
CA ILE A 135 -16.85 4.24 1.15
C ILE A 135 -17.30 5.68 0.91
N PRO A 136 -17.93 5.98 -0.23
CA PRO A 136 -18.44 7.31 -0.51
C PRO A 136 -19.63 7.65 0.40
N PRO A 137 -19.92 8.93 0.57
CA PRO A 137 -21.17 9.35 1.22
C PRO A 137 -22.39 8.87 0.40
N PRO A 138 -23.55 8.64 1.02
CA PRO A 138 -24.72 7.98 0.39
C PRO A 138 -25.15 8.59 -0.95
N HIS A 139 -25.06 9.90 -1.08
CA HIS A 139 -25.47 10.61 -2.32
C HIS A 139 -24.49 10.41 -3.50
N LEU A 140 -23.28 9.91 -3.25
CA LEU A 140 -22.27 9.56 -4.24
C LEU A 140 -22.12 8.05 -4.42
N ASP A 141 -22.80 7.27 -3.59
CA ASP A 141 -22.72 5.81 -3.65
C ASP A 141 -23.57 5.26 -4.80
N ARG A 142 -22.89 4.67 -5.78
CA ARG A 142 -23.50 4.03 -6.95
C ARG A 142 -23.12 2.57 -7.09
N GLY A 143 -22.59 1.95 -6.02
CA GLY A 143 -22.07 0.58 -6.06
C GLY A 143 -20.70 0.46 -6.76
N GLN A 144 -19.96 1.56 -6.90
CA GLN A 144 -18.63 1.55 -7.51
C GLN A 144 -17.63 0.73 -6.68
N PRO A 145 -16.51 0.27 -7.31
CA PRO A 145 -15.43 -0.43 -6.59
C PRO A 145 -14.98 0.32 -5.34
N ARG A 146 -14.64 -0.43 -4.30
CA ARG A 146 -14.23 0.12 -2.99
C ARG A 146 -12.72 0.05 -2.78
N THR A 147 -12.04 -0.84 -3.48
CA THR A 147 -10.59 -1.06 -3.42
C THR A 147 -9.92 -0.62 -4.71
N ASN A 148 -8.63 -0.27 -4.63
CA ASN A 148 -7.83 0.10 -5.78
C ASN A 148 -6.95 -1.06 -6.23
N THR A 149 -7.16 -1.55 -7.45
CA THR A 149 -6.34 -2.60 -8.07
C THR A 149 -5.23 -2.04 -8.96
N TYR A 150 -5.19 -0.73 -9.20
CA TYR A 150 -4.23 -0.10 -10.12
C TYR A 150 -2.77 -0.42 -9.74
N HIS A 151 -2.44 -0.32 -8.44
CA HIS A 151 -1.10 -0.58 -7.94
C HIS A 151 -0.83 -2.06 -7.64
N HIS A 152 -1.84 -2.93 -7.79
CA HIS A 152 -1.82 -4.36 -7.51
C HIS A 152 -2.52 -5.14 -8.64
N PRO A 153 -2.04 -5.03 -9.90
CA PRO A 153 -2.68 -5.70 -11.03
C PRO A 153 -2.70 -7.23 -10.90
N GLU A 154 -1.77 -7.81 -10.12
CA GLU A 154 -1.73 -9.24 -9.80
C GLU A 154 -3.04 -9.76 -9.18
N ARG A 155 -3.74 -8.94 -8.41
CA ARG A 155 -5.00 -9.31 -7.74
C ARG A 155 -6.15 -9.58 -8.71
N LEU A 156 -6.10 -8.97 -9.90
CA LEU A 156 -7.09 -9.23 -10.95
C LEU A 156 -6.96 -10.64 -11.52
N LEU A 157 -5.79 -11.26 -11.40
CA LEU A 157 -5.54 -12.62 -11.84
C LEU A 157 -5.98 -13.63 -10.78
N GLU A 158 -5.80 -13.32 -9.50
CA GLU A 158 -6.22 -14.15 -8.37
C GLU A 158 -7.74 -14.28 -8.29
N ASP A 159 -8.49 -13.19 -8.55
CA ASP A 159 -9.96 -13.20 -8.55
C ASP A 159 -10.55 -14.01 -9.75
N ALA A 160 -9.78 -14.23 -10.82
CA ALA A 160 -10.21 -14.98 -11.99
C ALA A 160 -10.11 -16.51 -11.80
N ASP A 161 -9.20 -16.98 -10.95
CA ASP A 161 -9.01 -18.41 -10.69
C ASP A 161 -10.05 -18.97 -9.69
N ASP A 162 -10.67 -18.10 -8.86
CA ASP A 162 -11.71 -18.50 -7.89
C ASP A 162 -13.11 -18.66 -8.52
N ASP A 163 -13.33 -18.23 -9.76
CA ASP A 163 -14.61 -18.30 -10.48
C ASP A 163 -14.74 -19.52 -11.42
N GLU A 164 -13.79 -20.46 -11.46
CA GLU A 164 -13.99 -21.72 -12.19
C GLU A 164 -14.86 -22.70 -11.35
N PRO A 165 -16.10 -23.01 -11.79
CA PRO A 165 -16.92 -24.04 -11.15
C PRO A 165 -16.31 -25.42 -11.40
N GLY A 166 -15.88 -26.10 -10.32
CA GLY A 166 -15.48 -27.50 -10.31
C GLY A 166 -16.64 -28.47 -10.63
#